data_2585c4445b241e495b664eb1fc9e2e3d
#
_entry.id   2585c4445b241e495b664eb1fc9e2e3d
#
_cell.length_a   1.000
_cell.length_b   1.000
_cell.length_c   1.000
_cell.angle_alpha   90.00
_cell.angle_beta   90.00
_cell.angle_gamma   90.00
#
_symmetry.space_group_name_H-M   'P 1'
#
loop_
_entity.id
_entity.type
_entity.pdbx_description
1 polymer ?
#
loop_
_entity_poly.entity_id
_entity_poly.type
_entity_poly.pdbx_seq_one_letter_code
_entity_poly.pdbx_strand_id
1 'polypeptide(L)'
;MKLLATLVLSAALAIPASAAIVHDEGVNGDISTNEAAPTPMVFAIGANTVIGSVRNGGTPADPRDYLTFTIPAGQMLAQLNLVAFAPTNIAFASFNSGNTSFIPSFATDPLFLAGIHVNTTEIGLDLMEQFVCCAVTSNALPGPFLGPGTYTFLIQQTNNITTTYTLDFVMQAAVPTDASTWGALKQLYR
;
A
#
# COMPACT_ATOMS: atom_id res chain seq x y z
N MET A 1 -43.44 8.87 38.90
CA MET A 1 -42.44 9.70 38.22
C MET A 1 -41.76 8.85 37.15
N LYS A 2 -41.99 9.14 35.87
CA LYS A 2 -41.33 8.44 34.76
C LYS A 2 -40.14 9.28 34.33
N LEU A 3 -38.91 8.78 34.54
CA LEU A 3 -37.68 9.40 34.01
C LEU A 3 -37.62 9.12 32.51
N LEU A 4 -37.70 10.16 31.68
CA LEU A 4 -37.34 10.11 30.28
C LEU A 4 -35.80 10.19 30.18
N ALA A 5 -35.16 9.13 29.78
CA ALA A 5 -33.73 9.16 29.42
C ALA A 5 -33.61 9.68 27.99
N THR A 6 -33.06 10.88 27.82
CA THR A 6 -32.78 11.47 26.52
C THR A 6 -31.47 10.88 26.00
N LEU A 7 -31.56 10.04 24.96
CA LEU A 7 -30.40 9.49 24.26
C LEU A 7 -29.84 10.57 23.32
N VAL A 8 -28.69 11.16 23.67
CA VAL A 8 -27.97 12.10 22.79
C VAL A 8 -27.14 11.27 21.81
N LEU A 9 -27.62 11.17 20.57
CA LEU A 9 -26.90 10.51 19.46
C LEU A 9 -25.85 11.51 18.93
N SER A 10 -24.60 11.36 19.32
CA SER A 10 -23.49 12.14 18.75
C SER A 10 -23.18 11.61 17.35
N ALA A 11 -23.60 12.32 16.31
CA ALA A 11 -23.15 12.06 14.95
C ALA A 11 -21.72 12.54 14.80
N ALA A 12 -20.77 11.64 14.74
CA ALA A 12 -19.39 11.95 14.35
C ALA A 12 -19.41 12.31 12.85
N LEU A 13 -19.14 13.57 12.53
CA LEU A 13 -18.91 14.02 11.16
C LEU A 13 -17.56 13.42 10.69
N ALA A 14 -17.62 12.43 9.81
CA ALA A 14 -16.45 11.96 9.10
C ALA A 14 -16.00 13.06 8.13
N ILE A 15 -14.95 13.80 8.48
CA ILE A 15 -14.27 14.71 7.55
C ILE A 15 -13.57 13.81 6.52
N PRO A 16 -13.82 13.96 5.21
CA PRO A 16 -13.05 13.23 4.21
C PRO A 16 -11.58 13.61 4.38
N ALA A 17 -10.73 12.64 4.70
CA ALA A 17 -9.30 12.87 4.72
C ALA A 17 -8.86 13.11 3.27
N SER A 18 -8.36 14.32 2.97
CA SER A 18 -7.69 14.59 1.72
C SER A 18 -6.43 13.74 1.61
N ALA A 19 -6.15 13.19 0.43
CA ALA A 19 -4.90 12.49 0.19
C ALA A 19 -3.72 13.45 0.43
N ALA A 20 -2.77 13.03 1.27
CA ALA A 20 -1.56 13.80 1.54
C ALA A 20 -0.46 13.35 0.57
N ILE A 21 0.15 14.26 -0.18
CA ILE A 21 1.34 13.95 -0.98
C ILE A 21 2.50 13.73 0.00
N VAL A 22 2.95 12.48 0.09
CA VAL A 22 4.08 12.08 0.94
C VAL A 22 5.39 12.20 0.18
N HIS A 23 5.38 11.89 -1.11
CA HIS A 23 6.52 12.03 -2.00
C HIS A 23 6.05 12.38 -3.41
N ASP A 24 6.76 13.32 -4.03
CA ASP A 24 6.64 13.69 -5.43
C ASP A 24 8.07 13.86 -5.96
N GLU A 25 8.52 13.00 -6.87
CA GLU A 25 9.86 13.07 -7.42
C GLU A 25 10.19 14.42 -8.07
N GLY A 26 9.20 15.07 -8.64
CA GLY A 26 9.37 16.41 -9.20
C GLY A 26 9.71 17.48 -8.15
N VAL A 27 9.47 17.21 -6.87
CA VAL A 27 9.69 18.13 -5.75
C VAL A 27 10.74 17.62 -4.77
N ASN A 28 10.67 16.34 -4.42
CA ASN A 28 11.47 15.73 -3.35
C ASN A 28 12.74 15.04 -3.87
N GLY A 29 12.88 14.90 -5.19
CA GLY A 29 13.94 14.12 -5.83
C GLY A 29 13.51 12.67 -6.03
N ASP A 30 14.35 11.96 -6.76
CA ASP A 30 14.14 10.60 -7.23
C ASP A 30 13.99 9.57 -6.10
N ILE A 31 13.09 8.62 -6.26
CA ILE A 31 12.96 7.46 -5.36
C ILE A 31 14.14 6.53 -5.65
N SER A 32 14.69 5.93 -4.60
CA SER A 32 15.92 5.14 -4.70
C SER A 32 15.82 3.99 -5.68
N THR A 33 16.77 3.92 -6.62
CA THR A 33 16.99 2.74 -7.47
C THR A 33 17.81 1.65 -6.78
N ASN A 34 18.29 1.91 -5.56
CA ASN A 34 19.12 0.98 -4.79
C ASN A 34 18.27 0.14 -3.84
N GLU A 35 18.18 -1.14 -4.12
CA GLU A 35 17.45 -2.13 -3.32
C GLU A 35 17.92 -2.25 -1.87
N ALA A 36 19.21 -1.98 -1.62
CA ALA A 36 19.80 -2.03 -0.27
C ALA A 36 19.56 -0.74 0.54
N ALA A 37 19.04 0.30 -0.10
CA ALA A 37 18.77 1.59 0.52
C ALA A 37 17.48 2.22 -0.04
N PRO A 38 16.31 1.60 0.16
CA PRO A 38 15.02 2.14 -0.28
C PRO A 38 14.74 3.51 0.34
N THR A 39 14.04 4.39 -0.39
CA THR A 39 13.61 5.69 0.13
C THR A 39 12.59 5.50 1.27
N PRO A 40 12.87 6.00 2.49
CA PRO A 40 11.94 5.85 3.59
C PRO A 40 10.73 6.78 3.45
N MET A 41 9.52 6.22 3.64
CA MET A 41 8.27 6.95 3.64
C MET A 41 7.59 6.86 5.01
N VAL A 42 6.91 7.92 5.42
CA VAL A 42 6.10 7.95 6.65
C VAL A 42 4.65 8.14 6.26
N PHE A 43 3.83 7.10 6.48
CA PHE A 43 2.41 7.12 6.16
C PHE A 43 1.57 7.42 7.41
N ALA A 44 0.57 8.29 7.25
CA ALA A 44 -0.44 8.60 8.27
C ALA A 44 -1.75 7.86 7.94
N ILE A 45 -2.66 7.78 8.90
CA ILE A 45 -4.04 7.31 8.66
C ILE A 45 -4.68 8.16 7.54
N GLY A 46 -5.29 7.50 6.56
CA GLY A 46 -5.83 8.09 5.34
C GLY A 46 -5.02 7.74 4.10
N ALA A 47 -5.26 8.45 3.00
CA ALA A 47 -4.55 8.28 1.75
C ALA A 47 -3.22 9.05 1.76
N ASN A 48 -2.15 8.36 1.38
CA ASN A 48 -0.77 8.87 1.30
C ASN A 48 -0.29 8.71 -0.14
N THR A 49 -0.21 9.82 -0.85
CA THR A 49 0.09 9.85 -2.29
C THR A 49 1.60 9.82 -2.52
N VAL A 50 2.03 8.92 -3.38
CA VAL A 50 3.38 8.83 -3.93
C VAL A 50 3.30 9.02 -5.45
N ILE A 51 4.07 9.96 -5.97
CA ILE A 51 4.17 10.29 -7.39
C ILE A 51 5.60 10.03 -7.83
N GLY A 52 5.76 9.18 -8.85
CA GLY A 52 7.07 8.81 -9.35
C GLY A 52 7.08 8.46 -10.83
N SER A 53 8.26 8.07 -11.30
CA SER A 53 8.46 7.64 -12.68
C SER A 53 9.56 6.59 -12.78
N VAL A 54 9.39 5.61 -13.63
CA VAL A 54 10.36 4.54 -13.88
C VAL A 54 10.66 4.39 -15.37
N ARG A 55 11.94 4.09 -15.69
CA ARG A 55 12.40 3.91 -17.06
C ARG A 55 13.62 3.01 -17.13
N ASN A 56 13.55 1.91 -17.84
CA ASN A 56 14.71 1.06 -18.08
C ASN A 56 15.39 1.47 -19.40
N GLY A 57 16.55 2.10 -19.29
CA GLY A 57 17.34 2.62 -20.40
C GLY A 57 17.29 4.13 -20.51
N GLY A 58 18.22 4.67 -21.32
CA GLY A 58 18.50 6.09 -21.38
C GLY A 58 19.60 6.49 -20.39
N THR A 59 19.85 7.81 -20.30
CA THR A 59 20.84 8.36 -19.35
C THR A 59 20.24 9.60 -18.68
N PRO A 60 20.04 9.56 -17.35
CA PRO A 60 20.19 8.40 -16.47
C PRO A 60 19.12 7.34 -16.71
N ALA A 61 19.43 6.08 -16.39
CA ALA A 61 18.45 5.00 -16.31
C ALA A 61 17.86 5.00 -14.91
N ASP A 62 16.55 4.85 -14.86
CA ASP A 62 15.77 4.79 -13.63
C ASP A 62 14.78 3.63 -13.73
N PRO A 63 15.27 2.37 -13.67
CA PRO A 63 14.43 1.21 -13.95
C PRO A 63 13.50 0.82 -12.81
N ARG A 64 13.74 1.34 -11.58
CA ARG A 64 13.10 0.86 -10.35
C ARG A 64 13.03 1.93 -9.30
N ASP A 65 11.89 1.96 -8.61
CA ASP A 65 11.68 2.74 -7.41
C ASP A 65 11.47 1.81 -6.23
N TYR A 66 12.38 1.91 -5.25
CA TYR A 66 12.29 1.20 -3.99
C TYR A 66 11.91 2.17 -2.89
N LEU A 67 10.76 1.97 -2.25
CA LEU A 67 10.37 2.72 -1.07
C LEU A 67 10.14 1.77 0.11
N THR A 68 10.41 2.25 1.32
CA THR A 68 10.17 1.49 2.55
C THR A 68 9.30 2.27 3.52
N PHE A 69 8.45 1.56 4.25
CA PHE A 69 7.54 2.15 5.23
C PHE A 69 7.26 1.16 6.37
N THR A 70 6.83 1.70 7.50
CA THR A 70 6.43 0.89 8.65
C THR A 70 4.96 1.12 8.95
N ILE A 71 4.21 0.03 9.09
CA ILE A 71 2.83 0.02 9.56
C ILE A 71 2.86 -0.17 11.08
N PRO A 72 2.43 0.82 11.88
CA PRO A 72 2.41 0.71 13.33
C PRO A 72 1.41 -0.35 13.84
N ALA A 73 1.60 -0.79 15.09
CA ALA A 73 0.61 -1.62 15.77
C ALA A 73 -0.76 -0.94 15.81
N GLY A 74 -1.82 -1.70 15.54
CA GLY A 74 -3.18 -1.17 15.49
C GLY A 74 -3.53 -0.44 14.19
N GLN A 75 -2.68 -0.53 13.16
CA GLN A 75 -2.93 0.01 11.82
C GLN A 75 -2.74 -1.07 10.76
N MET A 76 -3.22 -0.79 9.55
CA MET A 76 -3.01 -1.63 8.36
C MET A 76 -2.94 -0.76 7.11
N LEU A 77 -2.21 -1.22 6.10
CA LEU A 77 -2.37 -0.76 4.72
C LEU A 77 -3.59 -1.50 4.16
N ALA A 78 -4.69 -0.79 4.03
CA ALA A 78 -5.98 -1.38 3.64
C ALA A 78 -6.20 -1.36 2.13
N GLN A 79 -5.60 -0.38 1.42
CA GLN A 79 -5.71 -0.26 -0.05
C GLN A 79 -4.41 0.30 -0.61
N LEU A 80 -4.12 -0.05 -1.85
CA LEU A 80 -3.12 0.56 -2.72
C LEU A 80 -3.79 0.95 -4.03
N ASN A 81 -4.24 2.19 -4.14
CA ASN A 81 -4.98 2.63 -5.31
C ASN A 81 -4.04 3.16 -6.39
N LEU A 82 -4.21 2.69 -7.62
CA LEU A 82 -3.56 3.28 -8.79
C LEU A 82 -4.37 4.49 -9.25
N VAL A 83 -3.89 5.70 -8.95
CA VAL A 83 -4.58 6.95 -9.28
C VAL A 83 -4.29 7.38 -10.72
N ALA A 84 -3.02 7.25 -11.15
CA ALA A 84 -2.60 7.56 -12.51
C ALA A 84 -1.47 6.63 -12.95
N PHE A 85 -1.42 6.36 -14.27
CA PHE A 85 -0.37 5.58 -14.91
C PHE A 85 -0.29 5.97 -16.38
N ALA A 86 0.86 6.42 -16.87
CA ALA A 86 1.04 6.88 -18.23
C ALA A 86 2.49 6.74 -18.72
N PRO A 87 2.70 6.51 -20.03
CA PRO A 87 1.72 6.16 -21.06
C PRO A 87 1.19 4.73 -20.92
N THR A 88 0.35 4.27 -21.83
CA THR A 88 -0.08 2.87 -21.88
C THR A 88 1.11 1.93 -22.02
N ASN A 89 1.43 1.23 -20.94
CA ASN A 89 2.58 0.36 -20.78
C ASN A 89 2.32 -0.64 -19.66
N ILE A 90 3.29 -1.50 -19.34
CA ILE A 90 3.21 -2.47 -18.24
C ILE A 90 4.42 -2.25 -17.34
N ALA A 91 4.18 -2.05 -16.05
CA ALA A 91 5.19 -2.09 -15.01
C ALA A 91 4.99 -3.34 -14.14
N PHE A 92 6.02 -3.71 -13.38
CA PHE A 92 5.94 -4.72 -12.34
C PHE A 92 5.95 -4.03 -10.99
N ALA A 93 5.06 -4.44 -10.09
CA ALA A 93 5.01 -3.95 -8.72
C ALA A 93 5.05 -5.12 -7.73
N SER A 94 5.68 -4.93 -6.57
CA SER A 94 5.79 -5.99 -5.58
C SER A 94 6.00 -5.48 -4.16
N PHE A 95 5.69 -6.34 -3.18
CA PHE A 95 5.98 -6.15 -1.78
C PHE A 95 6.97 -7.16 -1.24
N ASN A 96 7.87 -6.67 -0.38
CA ASN A 96 8.72 -7.47 0.50
C ASN A 96 8.45 -7.11 1.96
N SER A 97 8.65 -8.05 2.87
CA SER A 97 8.77 -7.74 4.30
C SER A 97 10.19 -7.27 4.61
N GLY A 98 10.32 -6.29 5.53
CA GLY A 98 11.59 -5.70 5.90
C GLY A 98 11.90 -4.38 5.17
N ASN A 99 12.99 -3.74 5.60
CA ASN A 99 13.40 -2.41 5.14
C ASN A 99 14.69 -2.42 4.32
N THR A 100 15.25 -3.57 4.05
CA THR A 100 16.51 -3.70 3.32
C THR A 100 16.43 -4.86 2.34
N SER A 101 17.03 -4.62 1.16
CA SER A 101 17.24 -5.56 0.08
C SER A 101 16.01 -6.27 -0.45
N PHE A 102 15.45 -5.69 -1.48
CA PHE A 102 14.66 -6.43 -2.43
C PHE A 102 15.63 -7.23 -3.31
N ILE A 103 15.77 -8.53 -3.09
CA ILE A 103 16.51 -9.38 -4.00
C ILE A 103 15.59 -9.72 -5.18
N PRO A 104 15.95 -9.38 -6.43
CA PRO A 104 15.08 -9.63 -7.58
C PRO A 104 14.90 -11.11 -7.94
N SER A 105 15.35 -12.03 -7.11
CA SER A 105 15.12 -13.45 -7.27
C SER A 105 13.83 -13.87 -6.56
N PHE A 106 12.70 -13.57 -7.16
CA PHE A 106 11.36 -13.83 -6.66
C PHE A 106 11.10 -15.26 -6.17
N ALA A 107 11.88 -16.23 -6.65
CA ALA A 107 11.67 -17.63 -6.31
C ALA A 107 12.38 -18.07 -5.01
N THR A 108 13.33 -17.29 -4.51
CA THR A 108 14.23 -17.71 -3.42
C THR A 108 14.33 -16.71 -2.27
N ASP A 109 13.78 -15.49 -2.42
CA ASP A 109 13.77 -14.51 -1.34
C ASP A 109 12.65 -14.84 -0.32
N PRO A 110 13.00 -15.24 0.92
CA PRO A 110 12.02 -15.56 1.95
C PRO A 110 11.23 -14.31 2.42
N LEU A 111 11.69 -13.11 2.10
CA LEU A 111 11.04 -11.85 2.45
C LEU A 111 10.06 -11.38 1.37
N PHE A 112 10.11 -11.99 0.18
CA PHE A 112 9.22 -11.65 -0.91
C PHE A 112 7.78 -12.08 -0.61
N LEU A 113 6.84 -11.14 -0.69
CA LEU A 113 5.44 -11.39 -0.37
C LEU A 113 4.60 -11.68 -1.60
N ALA A 114 4.58 -10.78 -2.58
CA ALA A 114 3.81 -10.94 -3.81
C ALA A 114 4.24 -9.92 -4.86
N GLY A 115 3.98 -10.22 -6.14
CA GLY A 115 4.20 -9.30 -7.27
C GLY A 115 3.10 -9.40 -8.31
N ILE A 116 2.80 -8.27 -8.93
CA ILE A 116 1.77 -8.11 -9.96
C ILE A 116 2.29 -7.32 -11.16
N HIS A 117 1.62 -7.42 -12.30
CA HIS A 117 1.76 -6.46 -13.37
C HIS A 117 0.73 -5.34 -13.19
N VAL A 118 1.16 -4.10 -13.50
CA VAL A 118 0.35 -2.88 -13.40
C VAL A 118 0.36 -2.16 -14.74
N ASN A 119 -0.77 -1.71 -15.19
CA ASN A 119 -0.94 -0.95 -16.44
C ASN A 119 -2.13 0.01 -16.35
N THR A 120 -2.48 0.68 -17.44
CA THR A 120 -3.55 1.69 -17.48
C THR A 120 -4.95 1.14 -17.21
N THR A 121 -5.18 -0.18 -17.30
CA THR A 121 -6.51 -0.77 -17.03
C THR A 121 -6.82 -0.84 -15.52
N GLU A 122 -5.80 -0.76 -14.68
CA GLU A 122 -5.93 -0.75 -13.23
C GLU A 122 -6.14 0.65 -12.64
N ILE A 123 -6.13 1.72 -13.46
CA ILE A 123 -6.38 3.09 -12.96
C ILE A 123 -7.77 3.16 -12.30
N GLY A 124 -7.80 3.64 -11.06
CA GLY A 124 -8.99 3.72 -10.22
C GLY A 124 -9.28 2.46 -9.41
N LEU A 125 -8.45 1.41 -9.55
CA LEU A 125 -8.62 0.15 -8.80
C LEU A 125 -7.69 0.09 -7.58
N ASP A 126 -8.12 -0.73 -6.60
CA ASP A 126 -7.29 -1.17 -5.48
C ASP A 126 -6.42 -2.35 -5.93
N LEU A 127 -5.11 -2.13 -5.97
CA LEU A 127 -4.15 -3.15 -6.38
C LEU A 127 -3.96 -4.25 -5.30
N MET A 128 -4.35 -4.03 -4.03
CA MET A 128 -4.19 -5.04 -2.98
C MET A 128 -4.97 -6.32 -3.30
N GLU A 129 -6.14 -6.20 -3.94
CA GLU A 129 -6.92 -7.36 -4.40
C GLU A 129 -6.16 -8.18 -5.45
N GLN A 130 -5.40 -7.52 -6.33
CA GLN A 130 -4.61 -8.22 -7.36
C GLN A 130 -3.42 -8.97 -6.76
N PHE A 131 -2.81 -8.46 -5.69
CA PHE A 131 -1.75 -9.18 -4.97
C PHE A 131 -2.25 -10.47 -4.31
N VAL A 132 -3.55 -10.59 -4.07
CA VAL A 132 -4.20 -11.80 -3.53
C VAL A 132 -4.60 -12.77 -4.64
N CYS A 133 -5.39 -12.29 -5.64
CA CYS A 133 -5.99 -13.17 -6.64
C CYS A 133 -5.09 -13.48 -7.83
N CYS A 134 -4.25 -12.52 -8.18
CA CYS A 134 -3.73 -12.43 -9.54
C CYS A 134 -2.21 -12.15 -9.56
N ALA A 135 -1.53 -12.51 -8.49
CA ALA A 135 -0.07 -12.42 -8.40
C ALA A 135 0.58 -13.18 -9.56
N VAL A 136 1.50 -12.53 -10.25
CA VAL A 136 2.26 -13.13 -11.37
C VAL A 136 3.49 -13.89 -10.89
N THR A 137 3.67 -13.96 -9.58
CA THR A 137 4.75 -14.67 -8.90
C THR A 137 4.21 -15.90 -8.18
N SER A 138 5.09 -16.76 -7.70
CA SER A 138 4.69 -17.97 -6.95
C SER A 138 4.02 -17.68 -5.60
N ASN A 139 4.21 -16.47 -5.08
CA ASN A 139 3.64 -16.02 -3.81
C ASN A 139 2.50 -15.03 -4.09
N ALA A 140 1.47 -15.10 -3.24
CA ALA A 140 0.36 -14.16 -3.19
C ALA A 140 0.15 -13.71 -1.75
N LEU A 141 -0.41 -12.52 -1.54
CA LEU A 141 -0.77 -12.07 -0.20
C LEU A 141 -1.90 -12.96 0.37
N PRO A 142 -1.88 -13.23 1.68
CA PRO A 142 -2.93 -14.03 2.33
C PRO A 142 -4.27 -13.30 2.45
N GLY A 143 -4.30 -12.00 2.21
CA GLY A 143 -5.48 -11.14 2.24
C GLY A 143 -5.19 -9.78 1.64
N PRO A 144 -6.23 -8.97 1.31
CA PRO A 144 -6.09 -7.71 0.60
C PRO A 144 -5.65 -6.56 1.52
N PHE A 145 -4.75 -6.82 2.46
CA PHE A 145 -4.18 -5.82 3.36
C PHE A 145 -2.82 -6.27 3.89
N LEU A 146 -2.02 -5.32 4.36
CA LEU A 146 -0.82 -5.59 5.14
C LEU A 146 -1.03 -5.12 6.58
N GLY A 147 -0.76 -6.00 7.54
CA GLY A 147 -0.80 -5.69 8.97
C GLY A 147 0.46 -4.96 9.47
N PRO A 148 0.59 -4.80 10.81
CA PRO A 148 1.76 -4.16 11.41
C PRO A 148 3.07 -4.83 11.00
N GLY A 149 4.07 -4.02 10.64
CA GLY A 149 5.37 -4.50 10.18
C GLY A 149 6.08 -3.44 9.34
N THR A 150 7.31 -3.75 8.95
CA THR A 150 8.07 -2.94 7.99
C THR A 150 8.07 -3.63 6.65
N TYR A 151 7.87 -2.86 5.59
CA TYR A 151 7.73 -3.35 4.22
C TYR A 151 8.56 -2.51 3.26
N THR A 152 8.98 -3.15 2.18
CA THR A 152 9.53 -2.48 1.01
C THR A 152 8.58 -2.72 -0.17
N PHE A 153 8.26 -1.65 -0.88
CA PHE A 153 7.51 -1.71 -2.13
C PHE A 153 8.45 -1.39 -3.29
N LEU A 154 8.28 -2.10 -4.37
CA LEU A 154 8.97 -1.88 -5.64
C LEU A 154 7.94 -1.56 -6.72
N ILE A 155 8.24 -0.58 -7.57
CA ILE A 155 7.70 -0.51 -8.92
C ILE A 155 8.85 -0.51 -9.92
N GLN A 156 8.72 -1.24 -11.04
CA GLN A 156 9.78 -1.47 -12.00
C GLN A 156 9.26 -1.37 -13.43
N GLN A 157 10.04 -0.68 -14.27
CA GLN A 157 9.86 -0.71 -15.72
C GLN A 157 10.98 -1.51 -16.39
N THR A 158 10.63 -2.34 -17.37
CA THR A 158 11.59 -3.21 -18.08
C THR A 158 11.95 -2.72 -19.47
N ASN A 159 11.31 -1.65 -19.96
CA ASN A 159 11.58 -1.05 -21.26
C ASN A 159 12.05 0.41 -21.13
N ASN A 160 12.41 1.04 -22.26
CA ASN A 160 12.95 2.38 -22.31
C ASN A 160 11.91 3.51 -22.38
N ILE A 161 10.64 3.18 -22.13
CA ILE A 161 9.56 4.18 -22.09
C ILE A 161 9.43 4.68 -20.66
N THR A 162 9.58 5.99 -20.44
CA THR A 162 9.30 6.59 -19.14
C THR A 162 7.83 6.39 -18.81
N THR A 163 7.58 5.74 -17.68
CA THR A 163 6.24 5.48 -17.16
C THR A 163 6.08 6.24 -15.87
N THR A 164 5.18 7.22 -15.86
CA THR A 164 4.79 7.95 -14.65
C THR A 164 3.67 7.23 -13.94
N TYR A 165 3.67 7.28 -12.62
CA TYR A 165 2.63 6.69 -11.79
C TYR A 165 2.25 7.60 -10.63
N THR A 166 1.02 7.43 -10.15
CA THR A 166 0.53 8.00 -8.89
C THR A 166 -0.17 6.89 -8.13
N LEU A 167 0.31 6.63 -6.93
CA LEU A 167 -0.20 5.60 -6.02
C LEU A 167 -0.68 6.22 -4.72
N ASP A 168 -1.86 5.81 -4.24
CA ASP A 168 -2.36 6.15 -2.91
C ASP A 168 -2.25 4.92 -1.99
N PHE A 169 -1.37 5.00 -1.00
CA PHE A 169 -1.26 4.05 0.10
C PHE A 169 -2.28 4.44 1.19
N VAL A 170 -3.37 3.68 1.30
CA VAL A 170 -4.47 4.01 2.23
C VAL A 170 -4.29 3.27 3.54
N MET A 171 -3.85 4.01 4.56
CA MET A 171 -3.68 3.50 5.91
C MET A 171 -4.97 3.62 6.71
N GLN A 172 -5.33 2.57 7.44
CA GLN A 172 -6.49 2.54 8.32
C GLN A 172 -6.13 2.02 9.71
N ALA A 173 -6.94 2.39 10.71
CA ALA A 173 -6.88 1.71 12.00
C ALA A 173 -7.36 0.26 11.82
N ALA A 174 -6.58 -0.68 12.34
CA ALA A 174 -7.03 -2.06 12.39
C ALA A 174 -8.23 -2.17 13.33
N VAL A 175 -9.33 -2.74 12.86
CA VAL A 175 -10.47 -3.02 13.72
C VAL A 175 -10.05 -4.14 14.67
N PRO A 176 -10.09 -3.93 16.00
CA PRO A 176 -9.81 -4.99 16.94
C PRO A 176 -10.80 -6.13 16.71
N THR A 177 -10.31 -7.29 16.32
CA THR A 177 -11.13 -8.51 16.35
C THR A 177 -11.20 -8.98 17.80
N ASP A 178 -12.11 -8.40 18.57
CA ASP A 178 -12.41 -8.92 19.90
C ASP A 178 -12.99 -10.32 19.78
N ALA A 179 -12.14 -11.31 19.97
CA ALA A 179 -12.54 -12.73 20.03
C ALA A 179 -13.45 -13.06 21.23
N SER A 180 -13.80 -12.05 22.05
CA SER A 180 -14.57 -12.23 23.31
C SER A 180 -16.09 -12.14 23.16
N THR A 181 -16.61 -11.86 21.96
CA THR A 181 -17.96 -11.28 21.89
C THR A 181 -19.14 -12.25 21.96
N TRP A 182 -19.00 -13.48 21.47
CA TRP A 182 -20.16 -14.41 21.53
C TRP A 182 -20.45 -14.92 22.95
N GLY A 183 -19.42 -15.09 23.78
CA GLY A 183 -19.56 -15.46 25.19
C GLY A 183 -20.14 -14.32 26.03
N ALA A 184 -19.67 -13.09 25.80
CA ALA A 184 -20.13 -11.90 26.49
C ALA A 184 -21.55 -11.49 26.07
N LEU A 185 -21.87 -11.58 24.77
CA LEU A 185 -23.23 -11.35 24.27
C LEU A 185 -24.26 -12.35 24.85
N LYS A 186 -23.90 -13.63 25.00
CA LYS A 186 -24.81 -14.61 25.65
C LYS A 186 -25.07 -14.33 27.11
N GLN A 187 -24.17 -13.63 27.81
CA GLN A 187 -24.37 -13.24 29.23
C GLN A 187 -25.33 -12.05 29.38
N LEU A 188 -25.46 -11.20 28.36
CA LEU A 188 -26.35 -10.04 28.36
C LEU A 188 -27.84 -10.41 28.10
N TYR A 189 -28.11 -11.63 27.63
CA TYR A 189 -29.45 -12.13 27.30
C TYR A 189 -29.92 -13.30 28.19
N ARG A 190 -29.34 -13.44 29.38
CA ARG A 190 -29.79 -14.39 30.42
C ARG A 190 -30.47 -13.69 31.58
#